data_e1847d4c84ecac61207cc999175d8603
#
_entry.id   e1847d4c84ecac61207cc999175d8603
#
_cell.length_a   1.000
_cell.length_b   1.000
_cell.length_c   1.000
_cell.angle_alpha   90.00
_cell.angle_beta   90.00
_cell.angle_gamma   90.00
#
_symmetry.space_group_name_H-M   'P 1'
#
loop_
_entity.id
_entity.type
_entity.pdbx_description
1 polymer ?
#
loop_
_entity_poly.entity_id
_entity_poly.type
_entity_poly.pdbx_seq_one_letter_code
_entity_poly.pdbx_strand_id
1 'polypeptide(L)'
;MAGNKVNETQLQIEELKKKILPGYWQSVDVDEGWYQIVLDCDRELTQIDPSYQIVQIKQKFGGLRYYFESSPLLGTRKAMDDVVTKYEAVAAVTCEATGNPGVLMKSEGGWVKTLDPEYASSASHYRTYAVVEQKQ
;
A
#
# COMPACT_ATOMS: atom_id res chain seq x y z
N MET A 1 23.97 2.06 -8.51
CA MET A 1 23.22 2.40 -9.72
C MET A 1 21.74 2.47 -9.40
N ALA A 2 21.07 3.51 -9.88
CA ALA A 2 19.67 3.76 -9.56
C ALA A 2 18.74 2.58 -9.91
N GLY A 3 19.03 1.83 -10.98
CA GLY A 3 18.24 0.69 -11.40
C GLY A 3 18.23 -0.47 -10.41
N ASN A 4 19.28 -0.61 -9.59
CA ASN A 4 19.37 -1.72 -8.64
C ASN A 4 18.38 -1.57 -7.47
N LYS A 5 18.14 -0.32 -7.04
CA LYS A 5 17.23 -0.05 -5.92
C LYS A 5 15.78 -0.39 -6.27
N VAL A 6 15.35 -0.07 -7.48
CA VAL A 6 14.00 -0.40 -7.96
C VAL A 6 13.85 -1.91 -8.09
N ASN A 7 14.87 -2.60 -8.61
CA ASN A 7 14.86 -4.04 -8.76
C ASN A 7 14.82 -4.75 -7.41
N GLU A 8 15.55 -4.25 -6.42
CA GLU A 8 15.52 -4.82 -5.07
C GLU A 8 14.14 -4.74 -4.44
N THR A 9 13.48 -3.59 -4.55
CA THR A 9 12.14 -3.40 -4.02
C THR A 9 11.14 -4.35 -4.68
N GLN A 10 11.21 -4.49 -6.01
CA GLN A 10 10.37 -5.43 -6.73
C GLN A 10 10.62 -6.88 -6.32
N LEU A 11 11.89 -7.26 -6.13
CA LEU A 11 12.23 -8.60 -5.67
C LEU A 11 11.68 -8.86 -4.27
N GLN A 12 11.73 -7.87 -3.39
CA GLN A 12 11.17 -7.99 -2.05
C GLN A 12 9.66 -8.13 -2.09
N ILE A 13 8.98 -7.42 -2.99
CA ILE A 13 7.53 -7.58 -3.20
C ILE A 13 7.22 -8.99 -3.71
N GLU A 14 8.02 -9.53 -4.63
CA GLU A 14 7.82 -10.90 -5.11
C GLU A 14 8.00 -11.93 -3.98
N GLU A 15 8.97 -11.72 -3.09
CA GLU A 15 9.13 -12.58 -1.92
C GLU A 15 7.94 -12.47 -0.96
N LEU A 16 7.43 -11.25 -0.77
CA LEU A 16 6.28 -11.01 0.08
C LEU A 16 5.04 -11.74 -0.43
N LYS A 17 4.86 -11.87 -1.74
CA LYS A 17 3.72 -12.59 -2.31
C LYS A 17 3.65 -14.05 -1.86
N LYS A 18 4.78 -14.64 -1.50
CA LYS A 18 4.83 -16.03 -1.01
C LYS A 18 4.11 -16.19 0.34
N LYS A 19 3.87 -15.11 1.07
CA LYS A 19 3.13 -15.13 2.32
C LYS A 19 1.62 -15.05 2.12
N ILE A 20 1.15 -14.84 0.90
CA ILE A 20 -0.28 -14.77 0.60
C ILE A 20 -0.88 -16.17 0.71
N LEU A 21 -1.98 -16.27 1.43
CA LEU A 21 -2.68 -17.54 1.65
C LEU A 21 -3.05 -18.21 0.33
N PRO A 22 -2.89 -19.55 0.23
CA PRO A 22 -3.35 -20.29 -0.94
C PRO A 22 -4.86 -20.07 -1.16
N GLY A 23 -5.26 -19.97 -2.42
CA GLY A 23 -6.66 -19.73 -2.78
C GLY A 23 -7.03 -18.27 -2.92
N TYR A 24 -6.16 -17.36 -2.53
CA TYR A 24 -6.32 -15.92 -2.75
C TYR A 24 -5.45 -15.47 -3.91
N TRP A 25 -5.74 -14.26 -4.42
CA TRP A 25 -4.94 -13.69 -5.51
C TRP A 25 -3.50 -13.48 -5.04
N GLN A 26 -2.56 -14.09 -5.74
CA GLN A 26 -1.13 -14.03 -5.41
C GLN A 26 -0.49 -12.77 -5.98
N SER A 27 -1.11 -11.61 -5.72
CA SER A 27 -0.66 -10.32 -6.25
C SER A 27 -0.73 -9.24 -5.17
N VAL A 28 0.10 -8.22 -5.36
CA VAL A 28 0.09 -7.00 -4.55
C VAL A 28 -0.45 -5.90 -5.46
N ASP A 29 -1.69 -5.50 -5.24
CA ASP A 29 -2.44 -4.65 -6.17
C ASP A 29 -2.38 -3.19 -5.77
N VAL A 30 -1.17 -2.67 -5.66
CA VAL A 30 -0.85 -1.26 -5.45
C VAL A 30 0.29 -0.87 -6.38
N ASP A 31 0.41 0.42 -6.67
CA ASP A 31 1.51 0.91 -7.50
C ASP A 31 2.80 1.06 -6.69
N GLU A 32 3.91 1.19 -7.39
CA GLU A 32 5.27 1.17 -6.82
C GLU A 32 5.52 2.21 -5.73
N GLY A 33 4.82 3.34 -5.78
CA GLY A 33 4.98 4.38 -4.76
C GLY A 33 4.64 3.92 -3.35
N TRP A 34 3.85 2.85 -3.22
CA TRP A 34 3.47 2.27 -1.93
C TRP A 34 4.27 1.00 -1.58
N TYR A 35 5.16 0.52 -2.45
CA TYR A 35 5.88 -0.73 -2.19
C TYR A 35 6.66 -0.69 -0.89
N GLN A 36 7.36 0.40 -0.60
CA GLN A 36 8.13 0.49 0.64
C GLN A 36 7.22 0.47 1.87
N ILE A 37 6.04 1.10 1.78
CA ILE A 37 5.04 1.08 2.86
C ILE A 37 4.60 -0.36 3.15
N VAL A 38 4.30 -1.12 2.09
CA VAL A 38 3.90 -2.52 2.20
C VAL A 38 5.01 -3.36 2.85
N LEU A 39 6.25 -3.15 2.42
CA LEU A 39 7.40 -3.89 2.94
C LEU A 39 7.66 -3.56 4.41
N ASP A 40 7.53 -2.29 4.79
CA ASP A 40 7.71 -1.87 6.18
C ASP A 40 6.62 -2.44 7.08
N CYS A 41 5.38 -2.47 6.59
CA CYS A 41 4.26 -3.09 7.30
C CYS A 41 4.53 -4.58 7.53
N ASP A 42 4.92 -5.29 6.48
CA ASP A 42 5.26 -6.72 6.58
C ASP A 42 6.36 -6.97 7.59
N ARG A 43 7.39 -6.14 7.59
CA ARG A 43 8.51 -6.29 8.53
C ARG A 43 8.04 -6.19 9.97
N GLU A 44 7.20 -5.19 10.29
CA GLU A 44 6.70 -5.04 11.65
C GLU A 44 5.74 -6.16 12.05
N LEU A 45 4.87 -6.58 11.14
CA LEU A 45 3.97 -7.72 11.40
C LEU A 45 4.76 -9.00 11.68
N THR A 46 5.81 -9.23 10.89
CA THR A 46 6.67 -10.41 11.03
C THR A 46 7.38 -10.43 12.38
N GLN A 47 7.77 -9.26 12.89
CA GLN A 47 8.40 -9.16 14.21
C GLN A 47 7.43 -9.56 15.32
N ILE A 48 6.14 -9.29 15.16
CA ILE A 48 5.11 -9.64 16.14
C ILE A 48 4.70 -11.11 16.00
N ASP A 49 4.47 -11.55 14.78
CA ASP A 49 4.05 -12.93 14.49
C ASP A 49 4.77 -13.43 13.22
N PRO A 50 5.91 -14.12 13.37
CA PRO A 50 6.67 -14.60 12.21
C PRO A 50 5.90 -15.53 11.27
N SER A 51 4.81 -16.14 11.75
CA SER A 51 4.01 -17.07 10.94
C SER A 51 2.75 -16.44 10.37
N TYR A 52 2.58 -15.11 10.51
CA TYR A 52 1.40 -14.45 9.96
C TYR A 52 1.34 -14.66 8.44
N GLN A 53 0.13 -14.64 7.91
CA GLN A 53 -0.08 -14.79 6.47
C GLN A 53 -0.90 -13.63 5.93
N ILE A 54 -0.65 -13.29 4.67
CA ILE A 54 -1.33 -12.19 3.99
C ILE A 54 -2.57 -12.75 3.30
N VAL A 55 -3.69 -12.05 3.40
CA VAL A 55 -4.91 -12.38 2.68
C VAL A 55 -4.98 -11.57 1.38
N GLN A 56 -4.81 -10.27 1.46
CA GLN A 56 -4.89 -9.40 0.30
C GLN A 56 -4.25 -8.04 0.60
N ILE A 57 -3.54 -7.50 -0.39
CA ILE A 57 -3.01 -6.14 -0.35
C ILE A 57 -3.51 -5.45 -1.61
N LYS A 58 -4.23 -4.35 -1.45
CA LYS A 58 -4.81 -3.63 -2.59
C LYS A 58 -5.05 -2.16 -2.28
N GLN A 59 -5.30 -1.39 -3.32
CA GLN A 59 -5.81 -0.03 -3.22
C GLN A 59 -7.34 -0.09 -3.35
N LYS A 60 -8.04 0.67 -2.51
CA LYS A 60 -9.48 0.82 -2.61
C LYS A 60 -9.86 2.24 -2.22
N PHE A 61 -10.53 2.95 -3.13
CA PHE A 61 -10.96 4.35 -2.92
C PHE A 61 -9.80 5.27 -2.52
N GLY A 62 -8.62 5.05 -3.11
CA GLY A 62 -7.42 5.84 -2.83
C GLY A 62 -6.68 5.45 -1.57
N GLY A 63 -7.13 4.43 -0.85
CA GLY A 63 -6.50 3.97 0.39
C GLY A 63 -5.90 2.58 0.28
N LEU A 64 -4.88 2.34 1.10
CA LEU A 64 -4.28 1.02 1.21
C LEU A 64 -5.18 0.11 2.04
N ARG A 65 -5.36 -1.12 1.57
CA ARG A 65 -6.01 -2.20 2.32
C ARG A 65 -5.01 -3.33 2.47
N TYR A 66 -4.69 -3.69 3.70
CA TYR A 66 -3.73 -4.74 4.02
C TYR A 66 -4.42 -5.74 4.94
N TYR A 67 -4.92 -6.82 4.36
CA TYR A 67 -5.66 -7.86 5.09
C TYR A 67 -4.74 -9.04 5.39
N PHE A 68 -4.80 -9.55 6.61
CA PHE A 68 -3.91 -10.61 7.05
C PHE A 68 -4.59 -11.54 8.04
N GLU A 69 -3.97 -12.72 8.26
CA GLU A 69 -4.33 -13.67 9.29
C GLU A 69 -3.15 -13.83 10.25
N SER A 70 -3.44 -13.86 11.53
CA SER A 70 -2.43 -14.04 12.58
C SER A 70 -2.67 -15.35 13.34
N SER A 71 -1.65 -15.80 14.05
CA SER A 71 -1.80 -16.97 14.92
C SER A 71 -2.79 -16.65 16.05
N PRO A 72 -3.90 -17.41 16.17
CA PRO A 72 -4.90 -17.13 17.21
C PRO A 72 -4.40 -17.36 18.63
N LEU A 73 -3.31 -18.11 18.78
CA LEU A 73 -2.80 -18.49 20.09
C LEU A 73 -1.88 -17.44 20.72
N LEU A 74 -1.43 -16.44 19.95
CA LEU A 74 -0.45 -15.47 20.43
C LEU A 74 -1.06 -14.26 21.13
N GLY A 75 -2.36 -14.00 20.95
CA GLY A 75 -3.00 -12.83 21.53
C GLY A 75 -2.46 -11.49 21.02
N THR A 76 -1.88 -11.49 19.83
CA THR A 76 -1.18 -10.32 19.27
C THR A 76 -2.01 -9.55 18.23
N ARG A 77 -3.25 -9.95 18.00
CA ARG A 77 -4.05 -9.39 16.91
C ARG A 77 -4.20 -7.88 17.00
N LYS A 78 -4.44 -7.34 18.19
CA LYS A 78 -4.59 -5.90 18.35
C LYS A 78 -3.32 -5.14 17.98
N ALA A 79 -2.16 -5.63 18.43
CA ALA A 79 -0.88 -4.99 18.10
C ALA A 79 -0.65 -5.01 16.58
N MET A 80 -1.02 -6.09 15.92
CA MET A 80 -0.88 -6.22 14.46
C MET A 80 -1.87 -5.31 13.73
N ASP A 81 -3.11 -5.23 14.20
CA ASP A 81 -4.09 -4.30 13.63
C ASP A 81 -3.61 -2.85 13.76
N ASP A 82 -2.97 -2.50 14.87
CA ASP A 82 -2.41 -1.16 15.07
C ASP A 82 -1.28 -0.87 14.07
N VAL A 83 -0.44 -1.86 13.76
CA VAL A 83 0.60 -1.73 12.74
C VAL A 83 -0.02 -1.44 11.37
N VAL A 84 -1.03 -2.22 10.97
CA VAL A 84 -1.70 -2.01 9.68
C VAL A 84 -2.35 -0.64 9.62
N THR A 85 -3.04 -0.23 10.69
CA THR A 85 -3.66 1.12 10.75
C THR A 85 -2.62 2.22 10.56
N LYS A 86 -1.46 2.07 11.19
CA LYS A 86 -0.37 3.04 11.04
C LYS A 86 0.08 3.17 9.58
N TYR A 87 0.30 2.05 8.89
CA TYR A 87 0.78 2.10 7.51
C TYR A 87 -0.31 2.49 6.51
N GLU A 88 -1.57 2.18 6.80
CA GLU A 88 -2.68 2.71 6.01
C GLU A 88 -2.75 4.24 6.12
N ALA A 89 -2.46 4.79 7.30
CA ALA A 89 -2.40 6.24 7.49
C ALA A 89 -1.23 6.88 6.73
N VAL A 90 -0.07 6.20 6.71
CA VAL A 90 1.08 6.67 5.93
C VAL A 90 0.74 6.67 4.43
N ALA A 91 0.08 5.62 3.95
CA ALA A 91 -0.32 5.53 2.54
C ALA A 91 -1.29 6.64 2.16
N ALA A 92 -2.17 7.05 3.09
CA ALA A 92 -3.16 8.09 2.81
C ALA A 92 -2.54 9.46 2.51
N VAL A 93 -1.27 9.67 2.84
CA VAL A 93 -0.54 10.91 2.56
C VAL A 93 0.66 10.69 1.64
N THR A 94 0.72 9.54 0.98
CA THR A 94 1.83 9.16 0.10
C THR A 94 1.28 8.88 -1.30
N CYS A 95 1.88 9.52 -2.31
CA CYS A 95 1.52 9.28 -3.71
C CYS A 95 1.73 7.82 -4.06
N GLU A 96 0.68 7.15 -4.49
CA GLU A 96 0.73 5.73 -4.83
C GLU A 96 1.67 5.47 -6.02
N ALA A 97 1.78 6.43 -6.94
CA ALA A 97 2.60 6.27 -8.15
C ALA A 97 4.09 6.52 -7.88
N THR A 98 4.44 7.50 -7.05
CA THR A 98 5.83 7.96 -6.93
C THR A 98 6.43 7.78 -5.55
N GLY A 99 5.63 7.67 -4.50
CA GLY A 99 6.13 7.66 -3.12
C GLY A 99 6.35 9.05 -2.52
N ASN A 100 6.14 10.12 -3.30
CA ASN A 100 6.20 11.49 -2.80
C ASN A 100 4.98 11.79 -1.92
N PRO A 101 4.97 12.90 -1.16
CA PRO A 101 3.74 13.30 -0.46
C PRO A 101 2.58 13.41 -1.44
N GLY A 102 1.43 12.92 -1.01
CA GLY A 102 0.24 12.83 -1.86
C GLY A 102 -1.03 13.24 -1.14
N VAL A 103 -2.06 13.52 -1.91
CA VAL A 103 -3.40 13.85 -1.41
C VAL A 103 -4.42 13.06 -2.21
N LEU A 104 -5.61 12.92 -1.64
CA LEU A 104 -6.70 12.24 -2.33
C LEU A 104 -7.12 13.05 -3.56
N MET A 105 -7.15 12.40 -4.72
CA MET A 105 -7.53 13.01 -5.99
C MET A 105 -8.59 12.16 -6.69
N LYS A 106 -9.42 12.79 -7.50
CA LYS A 106 -10.53 12.13 -8.17
C LYS A 106 -10.54 12.52 -9.64
N SER A 107 -10.70 11.54 -10.52
CA SER A 107 -10.80 11.74 -11.96
C SER A 107 -12.21 12.17 -12.35
N GLU A 108 -12.36 12.63 -13.59
CA GLU A 108 -13.68 12.95 -14.17
C GLU A 108 -14.59 11.73 -14.18
N GLY A 109 -14.04 10.54 -14.35
CA GLY A 109 -14.80 9.29 -14.35
C GLY A 109 -15.14 8.76 -12.96
N GLY A 110 -14.72 9.43 -11.90
CA GLY A 110 -15.02 9.02 -10.52
C GLY A 110 -13.99 8.11 -9.87
N TRP A 111 -12.88 7.81 -10.54
CA TRP A 111 -11.78 7.03 -9.96
C TRP A 111 -11.05 7.87 -8.91
N VAL A 112 -10.72 7.26 -7.78
CA VAL A 112 -10.07 7.94 -6.66
C VAL A 112 -8.70 7.32 -6.41
N LYS A 113 -7.69 8.19 -6.28
CA LYS A 113 -6.31 7.78 -5.94
C LYS A 113 -5.67 8.83 -5.04
N THR A 114 -4.67 8.39 -4.26
CA THR A 114 -3.80 9.32 -3.54
C THR A 114 -2.58 9.58 -4.41
N LEU A 115 -2.41 10.83 -4.84
CA LEU A 115 -1.39 11.23 -5.79
C LEU A 115 -0.73 12.54 -5.38
N ASP A 116 0.52 12.71 -5.81
CA ASP A 116 1.19 14.01 -5.79
C ASP A 116 0.55 14.86 -6.90
N PRO A 117 -0.08 16.01 -6.59
CA PRO A 117 -0.74 16.82 -7.62
C PRO A 117 0.19 17.28 -8.73
N GLU A 118 1.45 17.57 -8.41
CA GLU A 118 2.44 17.97 -9.43
C GLU A 118 2.70 16.83 -10.40
N TYR A 119 2.87 15.62 -9.89
CA TYR A 119 3.04 14.44 -10.74
C TYR A 119 1.79 14.19 -11.59
N ALA A 120 0.62 14.26 -10.97
CA ALA A 120 -0.65 14.00 -11.66
C ALA A 120 -0.86 14.97 -12.83
N SER A 121 -0.50 16.23 -12.66
CA SER A 121 -0.67 17.23 -13.73
C SER A 121 0.24 16.99 -14.92
N SER A 122 1.39 16.32 -14.71
CA SER A 122 2.36 16.06 -15.78
C SER A 122 2.22 14.66 -16.37
N ALA A 123 1.53 13.74 -15.70
CA ALA A 123 1.40 12.36 -16.16
C ALA A 123 0.14 12.20 -17.00
N SER A 124 0.29 11.58 -18.18
CA SER A 124 -0.83 11.46 -19.14
C SER A 124 -2.05 10.73 -18.56
N HIS A 125 -1.82 9.77 -17.68
CA HIS A 125 -2.91 8.96 -17.10
C HIS A 125 -3.74 9.73 -16.07
N TYR A 126 -3.18 10.78 -15.47
CA TYR A 126 -3.79 11.43 -14.31
C TYR A 126 -4.15 12.90 -14.53
N ARG A 127 -4.05 13.38 -15.77
CA ARG A 127 -4.30 14.80 -16.06
C ARG A 127 -5.71 15.28 -15.71
N THR A 128 -6.69 14.37 -15.70
CA THR A 128 -8.06 14.72 -15.36
C THR A 128 -8.35 14.65 -13.86
N TYR A 129 -7.37 14.21 -13.05
CA TYR A 129 -7.55 14.12 -11.61
C TYR A 129 -7.47 15.50 -10.97
N ALA A 130 -8.34 15.74 -10.00
CA ALA A 130 -8.35 16.98 -9.21
C ALA A 130 -8.36 16.61 -7.72
N VAL A 131 -7.76 17.50 -6.91
CA VAL A 131 -7.72 17.32 -5.46
C VAL A 131 -9.15 17.30 -4.91
N VAL A 132 -9.41 16.31 -4.05
CA VAL A 132 -10.70 16.21 -3.38
C VAL A 132 -10.72 17.22 -2.22
N GLU A 133 -11.69 18.13 -2.21
CA GLU A 133 -11.86 19.06 -1.11
C GLU A 133 -12.37 18.31 0.11
N GLN A 134 -11.67 18.51 1.23
CA GLN A 134 -12.13 17.94 2.49
C GLN A 134 -13.04 18.94 3.19
N LYS A 135 -14.29 18.56 3.37
CA LYS A 135 -15.22 19.37 4.16
C LYS A 135 -14.94 19.14 5.63
N GLN A 136 -14.69 20.24 6.32
CA GLN A 136 -14.52 20.19 7.78
C GLN A 136 -15.88 20.11 8.46
#